data_d5a5fd6baca60df509ad82d7bba61a96
#
_entry.id   d5a5fd6baca60df509ad82d7bba61a96
#
_cell.length_a   1.000
_cell.length_b   1.000
_cell.length_c   1.000
_cell.angle_alpha   90.00
_cell.angle_beta   90.00
_cell.angle_gamma   90.00
#
_symmetry.space_group_name_H-M   'P 1'
#
loop_
_entity.id
_entity.type
_entity.pdbx_description
1 polymer ?
#
loop_
_entity_poly.entity_id
_entity_poly.type
_entity_poly.pdbx_seq_one_letter_code
_entity_poly.pdbx_strand_id
1 'polypeptide(L)'
;MYWGEVELEPEVRDWYLGLDDDAQGRVEFHIDRLAREGPLLDEPHTKQLDGKLRELRFYLVRRATRITYWIAPGRRIILLTVFVKTRRQERRQVDRARKAMERCLAEDHTTGDNDE
;
A
#
# COMPACT_ATOMS: atom_id res chain seq x y z
N MET A 1 14.56 14.00 -0.81
CA MET A 1 13.38 14.58 -1.46
C MET A 1 12.36 13.50 -1.80
N TYR A 2 11.10 13.76 -1.58
CA TYR A 2 10.05 12.77 -1.82
C TYR A 2 9.43 12.97 -3.19
N TRP A 3 9.18 11.84 -3.87
CA TRP A 3 8.47 11.86 -5.14
C TRP A 3 6.99 12.14 -4.94
N GLY A 4 6.39 11.58 -3.88
CA GLY A 4 4.96 11.69 -3.64
C GLY A 4 4.59 11.61 -2.17
N GLU A 5 3.29 11.66 -1.91
CA GLU A 5 2.74 11.57 -0.56
C GLU A 5 2.06 10.23 -0.36
N VAL A 6 2.21 9.66 0.84
CA VAL A 6 1.60 8.38 1.19
C VAL A 6 0.34 8.63 2.01
N GLU A 7 -0.73 7.94 1.62
CA GLU A 7 -2.00 7.95 2.34
C GLU A 7 -2.32 6.53 2.77
N LEU A 8 -2.82 6.37 3.98
CA LEU A 8 -3.15 5.06 4.53
C LEU A 8 -4.65 4.86 4.58
N GLU A 9 -5.14 3.82 3.93
CA GLU A 9 -6.52 3.40 4.14
C GLU A 9 -6.68 2.86 5.57
N PRO A 10 -7.89 2.85 6.12
CA PRO A 10 -8.10 2.48 7.53
C PRO A 10 -7.47 1.16 7.95
N GLU A 11 -7.52 0.14 7.10
CA GLU A 11 -6.93 -1.15 7.42
C GLU A 11 -5.43 -1.04 7.69
N VAL A 12 -4.71 -0.32 6.84
CA VAL A 12 -3.25 -0.17 6.97
C VAL A 12 -2.92 0.72 8.17
N ARG A 13 -3.67 1.80 8.33
CA ARG A 13 -3.49 2.70 9.47
C ARG A 13 -3.69 1.97 10.80
N ASP A 14 -4.77 1.22 10.93
CA ASP A 14 -5.08 0.52 12.17
C ASP A 14 -4.05 -0.55 12.48
N TRP A 15 -3.61 -1.29 11.46
CA TRP A 15 -2.53 -2.26 11.61
C TRP A 15 -1.25 -1.59 12.10
N TYR A 16 -0.87 -0.49 11.47
CA TYR A 16 0.35 0.25 11.83
C TYR A 16 0.29 0.76 13.28
N LEU A 17 -0.84 1.34 13.67
CA LEU A 17 -1.00 1.87 15.01
C LEU A 17 -0.97 0.78 16.09
N GLY A 18 -1.26 -0.46 15.73
CA GLY A 18 -1.20 -1.60 16.65
C GLY A 18 0.19 -2.20 16.82
N LEU A 19 1.18 -1.76 16.05
CA LEU A 19 2.55 -2.26 16.15
C LEU A 19 3.30 -1.58 17.29
N ASP A 20 4.32 -2.27 17.83
CA ASP A 20 5.21 -1.62 18.80
C ASP A 20 6.14 -0.62 18.09
N ASP A 21 6.87 0.17 18.87
CA ASP A 21 7.71 1.25 18.33
C ASP A 21 8.78 0.74 17.36
N ASP A 22 9.41 -0.38 17.68
CA ASP A 22 10.44 -0.94 16.83
C ASP A 22 9.87 -1.38 15.48
N ALA A 23 8.75 -2.07 15.50
CA ALA A 23 8.08 -2.52 14.28
C ALA A 23 7.59 -1.32 13.46
N GLN A 24 7.05 -0.30 14.11
CA GLN A 24 6.63 0.92 13.42
C GLN A 24 7.80 1.57 12.68
N GLY A 25 8.95 1.67 13.33
CA GLY A 25 10.15 2.24 12.70
C GLY A 25 10.58 1.47 11.46
N ARG A 26 10.49 0.14 11.52
CA ARG A 26 10.83 -0.71 10.37
C ARG A 26 9.86 -0.53 9.20
N VAL A 27 8.58 -0.44 9.50
CA VAL A 27 7.55 -0.20 8.48
C VAL A 27 7.73 1.17 7.87
N GLU A 28 7.97 2.19 8.68
CA GLU A 28 8.19 3.56 8.21
C GLU A 28 9.39 3.64 7.26
N PHE A 29 10.46 2.88 7.51
CA PHE A 29 11.60 2.83 6.61
C PHE A 29 11.18 2.41 5.20
N HIS A 30 10.37 1.37 5.10
CA HIS A 30 9.94 0.85 3.79
C HIS A 30 8.93 1.77 3.11
N ILE A 31 8.01 2.34 3.87
CA ILE A 31 7.03 3.29 3.34
C ILE A 31 7.73 4.57 2.88
N ASP A 32 8.72 5.03 3.64
CA ASP A 32 9.49 6.21 3.29
C ASP A 32 10.26 6.01 1.98
N ARG A 33 10.87 4.84 1.79
CA ARG A 33 11.53 4.52 0.53
C ARG A 33 10.55 4.57 -0.64
N LEU A 34 9.36 4.01 -0.46
CA LEU A 34 8.34 4.06 -1.51
C LEU A 34 7.95 5.50 -1.83
N ALA A 35 7.80 6.34 -0.81
CA ALA A 35 7.46 7.75 -1.01
C ALA A 35 8.56 8.51 -1.76
N ARG A 36 9.82 8.16 -1.51
CA ARG A 36 10.95 8.80 -2.20
C ARG A 36 11.09 8.37 -3.64
N GLU A 37 10.93 7.09 -3.92
CA GLU A 37 11.20 6.54 -5.25
C GLU A 37 9.94 6.42 -6.11
N GLY A 38 8.77 6.33 -5.49
CA GLY A 38 7.51 6.27 -6.21
C GLY A 38 7.48 5.15 -7.24
N PRO A 39 7.14 5.45 -8.50
CA PRO A 39 7.02 4.41 -9.52
C PRO A 39 8.35 3.78 -9.92
N LEU A 40 9.48 4.33 -9.50
CA LEU A 40 10.78 3.74 -9.81
C LEU A 40 11.16 2.62 -8.85
N LEU A 41 10.47 2.49 -7.72
CA LEU A 41 10.73 1.39 -6.79
C LEU A 41 10.14 0.11 -7.36
N ASP A 42 11.01 -0.85 -7.65
CA ASP A 42 10.62 -2.10 -8.33
C ASP A 42 11.13 -3.33 -7.57
N GLU A 43 11.08 -4.47 -8.20
CA GLU A 43 11.53 -5.72 -7.57
C GLU A 43 12.97 -5.62 -7.10
N PRO A 44 13.31 -6.21 -5.98
CA PRO A 44 12.48 -7.08 -5.14
C PRO A 44 11.61 -6.37 -4.11
N HIS A 45 11.63 -5.04 -4.06
CA HIS A 45 10.95 -4.26 -3.02
C HIS A 45 9.47 -4.08 -3.29
N THR A 46 9.06 -4.08 -4.56
CA THR A 46 7.67 -4.01 -4.96
C THR A 46 7.41 -5.00 -6.09
N LYS A 47 6.14 -5.28 -6.31
CA LYS A 47 5.72 -6.17 -7.40
C LYS A 47 4.37 -5.71 -7.93
N GLN A 48 4.21 -5.72 -9.25
CA GLN A 48 2.91 -5.48 -9.86
C GLN A 48 2.01 -6.70 -9.66
N LEU A 49 0.78 -6.47 -9.25
CA LEU A 49 -0.20 -7.54 -9.04
C LEU A 49 -1.22 -7.61 -10.15
N ASP A 50 -1.81 -6.48 -10.51
CA ASP A 50 -2.86 -6.41 -11.53
C ASP A 50 -3.05 -4.96 -11.96
N GLY A 51 -2.64 -4.63 -13.19
CA GLY A 51 -2.74 -3.27 -13.69
C GLY A 51 -2.02 -2.28 -12.78
N LYS A 52 -2.76 -1.34 -12.22
CA LYS A 52 -2.21 -0.31 -11.32
C LYS A 52 -2.02 -0.79 -9.89
N LEU A 53 -2.55 -1.97 -9.57
CA LEU A 53 -2.42 -2.54 -8.22
C LEU A 53 -1.04 -3.15 -8.05
N ARG A 54 -0.33 -2.72 -7.02
CA ARG A 54 1.02 -3.18 -6.70
C ARG A 54 1.10 -3.58 -5.24
N GLU A 55 2.18 -4.23 -4.84
CA GLU A 55 2.44 -4.54 -3.43
C GLU A 55 3.85 -4.13 -3.04
N LEU A 56 3.97 -3.60 -1.84
CA LEU A 56 5.24 -3.33 -1.17
C LEU A 56 5.62 -4.58 -0.38
N ARG A 57 6.85 -5.04 -0.51
CA ARG A 57 7.31 -6.32 0.01
C ARG A 57 8.46 -6.13 0.99
N PHE A 58 8.32 -6.65 2.20
CA PHE A 58 9.39 -6.61 3.20
C PHE A 58 9.17 -7.67 4.26
N TYR A 59 10.20 -7.90 5.06
CA TYR A 59 10.11 -8.81 6.21
C TYR A 59 9.94 -7.98 7.48
N LEU A 60 8.96 -8.36 8.28
CA LEU A 60 8.74 -7.75 9.58
C LEU A 60 8.71 -8.87 10.62
N VAL A 61 9.72 -8.89 11.50
CA VAL A 61 9.88 -9.95 12.51
C VAL A 61 9.78 -11.34 11.87
N ARG A 62 10.59 -11.56 10.81
CA ARG A 62 10.70 -12.84 10.07
C ARG A 62 9.42 -13.21 9.30
N ARG A 63 8.47 -12.32 9.18
CA ARG A 63 7.25 -12.56 8.40
C ARG A 63 7.29 -11.79 7.11
N ALA A 64 7.01 -12.49 6.00
CA ALA A 64 6.93 -11.85 4.69
C ALA A 64 5.67 -11.00 4.65
N THR A 65 5.84 -9.70 4.86
CA THR A 65 4.72 -8.74 4.95
C THR A 65 4.50 -8.07 3.61
N ARG A 66 3.24 -7.88 3.27
CA ARG A 66 2.82 -7.25 2.01
C ARG A 66 1.84 -6.12 2.30
N ILE A 67 2.11 -4.95 1.73
CA ILE A 67 1.15 -3.82 1.77
C ILE A 67 0.80 -3.51 0.32
N THR A 68 -0.47 -3.70 -0.03
CA THR A 68 -0.90 -3.39 -1.40
C THR A 68 -1.14 -1.89 -1.53
N TYR A 69 -0.88 -1.36 -2.73
CA TYR A 69 -1.01 0.06 -2.98
C TYR A 69 -1.24 0.34 -4.46
N TRP A 70 -1.64 1.56 -4.76
CA TRP A 70 -1.65 2.08 -6.11
C TRP A 70 -1.28 3.56 -6.07
N ILE A 71 -0.85 4.06 -7.21
CA ILE A 71 -0.43 5.47 -7.32
C ILE A 71 -1.53 6.22 -8.05
N ALA A 72 -2.21 7.08 -7.30
CA ALA A 72 -3.31 7.89 -7.80
C ALA A 72 -2.78 9.20 -8.41
N PRO A 73 -3.60 9.89 -9.21
CA PRO A 73 -3.20 11.19 -9.77
C PRO A 73 -2.75 12.15 -8.65
N GLY A 74 -1.80 13.03 -8.97
CA GLY A 74 -1.27 13.98 -8.00
C GLY A 74 -0.16 13.39 -7.13
N ARG A 75 0.49 12.31 -7.59
CA ARG A 75 1.57 11.63 -6.86
C ARG A 75 1.13 11.16 -5.47
N ARG A 76 -0.07 10.64 -5.38
CA ARG A 76 -0.63 10.10 -4.15
C ARG A 76 -0.44 8.58 -4.14
N ILE A 77 0.29 8.08 -3.18
CA ILE A 77 0.55 6.64 -3.02
C ILE A 77 -0.41 6.14 -1.94
N ILE A 78 -1.43 5.40 -2.35
CA ILE A 78 -2.50 4.99 -1.44
C ILE A 78 -2.29 3.55 -1.02
N LEU A 79 -2.02 3.33 0.27
CA LEU A 79 -1.82 2.00 0.84
C LEU A 79 -3.18 1.43 1.21
N LEU A 80 -3.51 0.28 0.63
CA LEU A 80 -4.87 -0.27 0.63
C LEU A 80 -5.11 -1.36 1.67
N THR A 81 -4.31 -2.41 1.63
CA THR A 81 -4.47 -3.56 2.49
C THR A 81 -3.11 -4.07 2.95
N VAL A 82 -3.10 -4.86 4.02
CA VAL A 82 -1.88 -5.46 4.55
C VAL A 82 -2.13 -6.92 4.88
N PHE A 83 -1.14 -7.77 4.60
CA PHE A 83 -1.24 -9.18 4.96
C PHE A 83 0.16 -9.80 5.09
N VAL A 84 0.21 -10.95 5.77
CA VAL A 84 1.41 -11.77 5.82
C VAL A 84 1.27 -12.84 4.74
N LYS A 85 2.27 -12.96 3.88
CA LYS A 85 2.23 -13.90 2.77
C LYS A 85 2.22 -15.35 3.27
N THR A 86 1.27 -16.13 2.76
CA THR A 86 1.21 -17.57 2.98
C THR A 86 1.00 -18.26 1.63
N ARG A 87 1.30 -19.57 1.56
CA ARG A 87 1.25 -20.30 0.28
C ARG A 87 -0.12 -20.34 -0.37
N ARG A 88 -1.20 -20.23 0.41
CA ARG A 88 -2.55 -20.54 -0.08
C ARG A 88 -3.48 -19.35 -0.24
N GLN A 89 -3.05 -18.14 0.10
CA GLN A 89 -3.97 -17.00 0.19
C GLN A 89 -3.69 -15.88 -0.80
N GLU A 90 -2.72 -16.05 -1.69
CA GLU A 90 -2.27 -14.95 -2.54
C GLU A 90 -3.39 -14.41 -3.44
N ARG A 91 -4.13 -15.30 -4.12
CA ARG A 91 -5.22 -14.86 -4.99
C ARG A 91 -6.31 -14.12 -4.20
N ARG A 92 -6.66 -14.66 -3.04
CA ARG A 92 -7.67 -14.05 -2.18
C ARG A 92 -7.25 -12.64 -1.74
N GLN A 93 -5.97 -12.47 -1.40
CA GLN A 93 -5.45 -11.18 -0.99
C GLN A 93 -5.41 -10.19 -2.15
N VAL A 94 -5.09 -10.64 -3.34
CA VAL A 94 -5.12 -9.78 -4.53
C VAL A 94 -6.55 -9.34 -4.83
N ASP A 95 -7.51 -10.24 -4.74
CA ASP A 95 -8.92 -9.89 -4.95
C ASP A 95 -9.42 -8.89 -3.92
N ARG A 96 -9.03 -9.07 -2.66
CA ARG A 96 -9.38 -8.13 -1.58
C ARG A 96 -8.79 -6.74 -1.83
N ALA A 97 -7.53 -6.71 -2.25
CA ALA A 97 -6.84 -5.46 -2.57
C ALA A 97 -7.46 -4.77 -3.78
N ARG A 98 -7.85 -5.53 -4.80
CA ARG A 98 -8.51 -4.97 -5.98
C ARG A 98 -9.82 -4.30 -5.60
N LYS A 99 -10.60 -4.93 -4.74
CA LYS A 99 -11.86 -4.33 -4.25
C LYS A 99 -11.61 -3.05 -3.47
N ALA A 100 -10.55 -3.04 -2.66
CA ALA A 100 -10.18 -1.84 -1.91
C ALA A 100 -9.78 -0.71 -2.86
N MET A 101 -9.04 -1.02 -3.92
CA MET A 101 -8.66 -0.03 -4.93
C MET A 101 -9.88 0.51 -5.66
N GLU A 102 -10.83 -0.36 -6.00
CA GLU A 102 -12.08 0.06 -6.67
C GLU A 102 -12.88 1.01 -5.79
N ARG A 103 -12.97 0.73 -4.49
CA ARG A 103 -13.64 1.63 -3.55
C ARG A 103 -12.94 2.98 -3.47
N CYS A 104 -11.62 2.96 -3.44
CA CYS A 104 -10.80 4.17 -3.41
C CYS A 104 -11.04 5.03 -4.64
N LEU A 105 -11.10 4.40 -5.83
CA LEU A 105 -11.38 5.10 -7.08
C LEU A 105 -12.78 5.72 -7.06
N ALA A 106 -13.77 4.99 -6.57
CA ALA A 106 -15.13 5.47 -6.49
C ALA A 106 -15.26 6.67 -5.54
N GLU A 107 -14.59 6.62 -4.40
CA GLU A 107 -14.58 7.71 -3.42
C GLU A 107 -13.91 8.96 -3.98
N ASP A 108 -12.78 8.81 -4.64
CA ASP A 108 -12.09 9.93 -5.28
C ASP A 108 -12.96 10.59 -6.34
N HIS A 109 -13.64 9.78 -7.14
CA HIS A 109 -14.54 10.29 -8.18
C HIS A 109 -15.69 11.06 -7.56
N THR A 110 -16.30 10.50 -6.52
CA THR A 110 -17.40 11.14 -5.81
C THR A 110 -16.96 12.47 -5.19
N THR A 111 -15.78 12.47 -4.56
CA THR A 111 -15.21 13.69 -3.96
C THR A 111 -14.96 14.75 -5.02
N GLY A 112 -14.41 14.35 -6.17
CA GLY A 112 -14.19 15.26 -7.28
C GLY A 112 -15.46 15.90 -7.80
N ASP A 113 -16.53 15.12 -7.90
CA ASP A 113 -17.84 15.62 -8.33
C ASP A 113 -18.40 16.63 -7.34
N ASN A 114 -18.15 16.43 -6.04
CA ASN A 114 -18.66 17.32 -5.00
C ASN A 114 -17.91 18.66 -4.95
N ASP A 115 -16.68 18.69 -5.39
CA ASP A 115 -15.84 19.88 -5.36
C ASP A 115 -16.19 20.87 -6.47
N GLU A 116 -16.98 20.44 -7.40
CA GLU A 116 -17.43 21.29 -8.49
C GLU A 116 -18.69 22.05 -8.08
#